data_16669f033083dbceab6f48c6c4957a50
#
_entry.id   16669f033083dbceab6f48c6c4957a50
#
_cell.length_a   1.000
_cell.length_b   1.000
_cell.length_c   1.000
_cell.angle_alpha   90.00
_cell.angle_beta   90.00
_cell.angle_gamma   90.00
#
_symmetry.space_group_name_H-M   'P 1'
#
loop_
_entity.id
_entity.type
_entity.pdbx_description
1 polymer ?
#
loop_
_entity_poly.entity_id
_entity_poly.type
_entity_poly.pdbx_seq_one_letter_code
_entity_poly.pdbx_strand_id
1 'polypeptide(L)'
;MTVLPQTMKQLIITAPGETAWSDAPVPTPKPDEVLVRVLGVSTCPHWDLHILGGEPMFPGQTLEYPYVPGQPGHEAVGVVMALGEEVTEFEVGQPVVAWRDTGEKRQGFYAQFNVFRAVDLLAVSEDKSTAELASLELAMCVEVSFQRLADLGGVSGKRIAIAGLGPAGLVAIQLARHHGATEVIGIDPVAERRELALKLGANQTFEGDAASWPEDRAGEKTVDVAIDCTGIAPVVEFLLHRTKHAVALFGVVRQEIRYAGGLMWGPGVILVGYGDHNREAAETALAAVNAGNLDLSALISTTLPLREYQQGVELLRQKQAIKVLFDPWA
;
A
#
# COMPACT_ATOMS: atom_id res chain seq x y z
N MET A 1 -16.67 14.70 -27.92
CA MET A 1 -17.15 14.32 -26.58
C MET A 1 -17.53 12.85 -26.64
N THR A 2 -16.88 12.01 -25.87
CA THR A 2 -17.25 10.58 -25.76
C THR A 2 -18.57 10.51 -25.01
N VAL A 3 -19.58 9.86 -25.60
CA VAL A 3 -20.87 9.66 -24.92
C VAL A 3 -20.67 8.65 -23.81
N LEU A 4 -20.94 9.06 -22.57
CA LEU A 4 -20.87 8.15 -21.41
C LEU A 4 -22.01 7.12 -21.47
N PRO A 5 -21.75 5.86 -21.12
CA PRO A 5 -22.82 4.85 -21.01
C PRO A 5 -23.74 5.20 -19.82
N GLN A 6 -24.97 4.74 -19.85
CA GLN A 6 -25.91 4.93 -18.75
C GLN A 6 -25.62 4.00 -17.57
N THR A 7 -25.09 2.80 -17.87
CA THR A 7 -24.78 1.77 -16.88
C THR A 7 -23.33 1.32 -17.00
N MET A 8 -22.82 0.81 -15.91
CA MET A 8 -21.48 0.23 -15.77
C MET A 8 -21.55 -1.10 -15.04
N LYS A 9 -20.47 -1.86 -15.08
CA LYS A 9 -20.27 -3.04 -14.23
C LYS A 9 -19.50 -2.66 -12.97
N GLN A 10 -19.88 -3.33 -11.86
CA GLN A 10 -19.17 -3.23 -10.58
C GLN A 10 -19.14 -4.57 -9.87
N LEU A 11 -18.12 -4.76 -9.04
CA LEU A 11 -18.01 -5.86 -8.11
C LEU A 11 -18.61 -5.44 -6.75
N ILE A 12 -19.41 -6.32 -6.16
CA ILE A 12 -19.93 -6.16 -4.81
C ILE A 12 -19.56 -7.42 -4.02
N ILE A 13 -19.07 -7.26 -2.79
CA ILE A 13 -18.94 -8.34 -1.84
C ILE A 13 -20.27 -8.43 -1.09
N THR A 14 -21.06 -9.46 -1.39
CA THR A 14 -22.45 -9.60 -0.92
C THR A 14 -22.55 -10.25 0.44
N ALA A 15 -21.60 -11.13 0.77
CA ALA A 15 -21.43 -11.81 2.03
C ALA A 15 -19.99 -12.32 2.15
N PRO A 16 -19.56 -12.80 3.32
CA PRO A 16 -18.25 -13.46 3.44
C PRO A 16 -18.11 -14.61 2.43
N GLY A 17 -17.07 -14.55 1.60
CA GLY A 17 -16.83 -15.52 0.53
C GLY A 17 -17.68 -15.36 -0.73
N GLU A 18 -18.60 -14.40 -0.77
CA GLU A 18 -19.54 -14.23 -1.88
C GLU A 18 -19.37 -12.86 -2.56
N THR A 19 -19.37 -12.87 -3.88
CA THR A 19 -19.30 -11.65 -4.70
C THR A 19 -20.34 -11.67 -5.80
N ALA A 20 -20.77 -10.48 -6.24
CA ALA A 20 -21.65 -10.29 -7.38
C ALA A 20 -20.99 -9.32 -8.38
N TRP A 21 -21.04 -9.69 -9.66
CA TRP A 21 -20.73 -8.80 -10.77
C TRP A 21 -22.04 -8.24 -11.31
N SER A 22 -22.32 -6.97 -11.05
CA SER A 22 -23.64 -6.37 -11.23
C SER A 22 -23.61 -5.11 -12.10
N ASP A 23 -24.76 -4.78 -12.68
CA ASP A 23 -24.98 -3.50 -13.34
C ASP A 23 -25.31 -2.43 -12.30
N ALA A 24 -24.77 -1.24 -12.52
CA ALA A 24 -25.05 -0.05 -11.75
C ALA A 24 -25.14 1.17 -12.69
N PRO A 25 -25.84 2.25 -12.32
CA PRO A 25 -25.78 3.48 -13.08
C PRO A 25 -24.37 4.07 -13.01
N VAL A 26 -23.90 4.67 -14.10
CA VAL A 26 -22.65 5.47 -14.07
C VAL A 26 -22.90 6.67 -13.17
N PRO A 27 -22.04 6.90 -12.15
CA PRO A 27 -22.25 8.01 -11.21
C PRO A 27 -22.02 9.37 -11.88
N THR A 28 -22.71 10.38 -11.39
CA THR A 28 -22.50 11.78 -11.80
C THR A 28 -21.62 12.46 -10.74
N PRO A 29 -20.54 13.14 -11.14
CA PRO A 29 -19.69 13.84 -10.18
C PRO A 29 -20.43 15.03 -9.55
N LYS A 30 -20.23 15.24 -8.25
CA LYS A 30 -20.62 16.45 -7.52
C LYS A 30 -19.69 17.61 -7.89
N PRO A 31 -19.97 18.85 -7.41
CA PRO A 31 -19.18 20.02 -7.81
C PRO A 31 -17.67 19.86 -7.63
N ASP A 32 -17.20 19.22 -6.54
CA ASP A 32 -15.80 19.00 -6.19
C ASP A 32 -15.24 17.62 -6.64
N GLU A 33 -16.02 16.87 -7.45
CA GLU A 33 -15.71 15.49 -7.82
C GLU A 33 -15.33 15.36 -9.30
N VAL A 34 -14.61 14.30 -9.58
CA VAL A 34 -14.16 13.88 -10.92
C VAL A 34 -14.71 12.49 -11.19
N LEU A 35 -15.39 12.31 -12.33
CA LEU A 35 -15.74 10.98 -12.84
C LEU A 35 -14.54 10.40 -13.55
N VAL A 36 -14.09 9.23 -13.11
CA VAL A 36 -12.95 8.51 -13.67
C VAL A 36 -13.40 7.19 -14.28
N ARG A 37 -12.98 6.93 -15.52
CA ARG A 37 -12.97 5.60 -16.12
C ARG A 37 -11.80 4.84 -15.54
N VAL A 38 -12.07 3.82 -14.74
CA VAL A 38 -11.04 3.02 -14.09
C VAL A 38 -10.37 2.11 -15.11
N LEU A 39 -9.06 2.20 -15.25
CA LEU A 39 -8.25 1.35 -16.16
C LEU A 39 -7.74 0.11 -15.43
N GLY A 40 -7.49 0.21 -14.15
CA GLY A 40 -7.06 -0.91 -13.32
C GLY A 40 -7.09 -0.56 -11.85
N VAL A 41 -7.27 -1.59 -11.04
CA VAL A 41 -7.27 -1.51 -9.57
C VAL A 41 -6.37 -2.61 -9.03
N SER A 42 -5.37 -2.28 -8.23
CA SER A 42 -4.57 -3.31 -7.58
C SER A 42 -5.17 -3.73 -6.24
N THR A 43 -4.90 -4.96 -5.86
CA THR A 43 -5.32 -5.48 -4.56
C THR A 43 -4.54 -4.84 -3.42
N CYS A 44 -5.22 -4.63 -2.30
CA CYS A 44 -4.58 -4.51 -0.99
C CYS A 44 -4.77 -5.85 -0.25
N PRO A 45 -3.75 -6.74 -0.23
CA PRO A 45 -3.93 -8.11 0.28
C PRO A 45 -4.54 -8.15 1.68
N HIS A 46 -4.19 -7.19 2.52
CA HIS A 46 -4.71 -7.13 3.87
C HIS A 46 -6.22 -6.87 3.89
N TRP A 47 -6.70 -5.84 3.15
CA TRP A 47 -8.12 -5.51 3.07
C TRP A 47 -8.92 -6.57 2.33
N ASP A 48 -8.45 -7.01 1.16
CA ASP A 48 -9.19 -7.95 0.32
C ASP A 48 -9.39 -9.31 1.00
N LEU A 49 -8.35 -9.83 1.67
CA LEU A 49 -8.45 -11.08 2.43
C LEU A 49 -9.41 -10.97 3.61
N HIS A 50 -9.35 -9.87 4.36
CA HIS A 50 -10.19 -9.66 5.52
C HIS A 50 -11.66 -9.45 5.15
N ILE A 51 -11.95 -8.55 4.21
CA ILE A 51 -13.33 -8.23 3.84
C ILE A 51 -14.00 -9.42 3.15
N LEU A 52 -13.32 -10.10 2.22
CA LEU A 52 -13.87 -11.29 1.61
C LEU A 52 -14.00 -12.45 2.61
N GLY A 53 -13.11 -12.53 3.58
CA GLY A 53 -13.15 -13.54 4.64
C GLY A 53 -14.20 -13.30 5.74
N GLY A 54 -14.77 -12.10 5.81
CA GLY A 54 -15.71 -11.72 6.88
C GLY A 54 -15.02 -11.36 8.20
N GLU A 55 -13.73 -11.06 8.16
CA GLU A 55 -12.94 -10.75 9.35
C GLU A 55 -12.65 -9.24 9.42
N PRO A 56 -12.95 -8.57 10.56
CA PRO A 56 -12.65 -7.15 10.71
C PRO A 56 -11.15 -6.83 10.60
N MET A 57 -10.83 -5.72 9.95
CA MET A 57 -9.46 -5.21 9.85
C MET A 57 -8.91 -4.72 11.19
N PHE A 58 -9.74 -4.02 11.95
CA PHE A 58 -9.35 -3.40 13.21
C PHE A 58 -10.16 -3.97 14.39
N PRO A 59 -9.59 -4.03 15.59
CA PRO A 59 -10.34 -4.41 16.80
C PRO A 59 -11.56 -3.51 17.00
N GLY A 60 -12.73 -4.12 17.26
CA GLY A 60 -13.98 -3.39 17.45
C GLY A 60 -14.72 -2.95 16.19
N GLN A 61 -14.14 -3.16 15.01
CA GLN A 61 -14.83 -2.94 13.73
C GLN A 61 -15.86 -4.04 13.48
N THR A 62 -17.01 -3.65 12.91
CA THR A 62 -18.04 -4.58 12.42
C THR A 62 -18.11 -4.46 10.90
N LEU A 63 -18.11 -5.60 10.21
CA LEU A 63 -18.34 -5.62 8.77
C LEU A 63 -19.82 -5.80 8.49
N GLU A 64 -20.36 -4.95 7.63
CA GLU A 64 -21.73 -5.04 7.14
C GLU A 64 -21.72 -5.42 5.66
N TYR A 65 -22.65 -6.29 5.25
CA TYR A 65 -22.77 -6.72 3.86
C TYR A 65 -24.16 -6.38 3.31
N PRO A 66 -24.29 -6.06 1.99
CA PRO A 66 -23.21 -5.94 1.02
C PRO A 66 -22.19 -4.86 1.43
N TYR A 67 -20.90 -5.17 1.24
CA TYR A 67 -19.83 -4.25 1.66
C TYR A 67 -19.73 -3.08 0.67
N VAL A 68 -20.03 -1.88 1.14
CA VAL A 68 -20.13 -0.67 0.30
C VAL A 68 -19.03 0.38 0.59
N PRO A 69 -18.38 0.43 1.78
CA PRO A 69 -17.35 1.44 2.04
C PRO A 69 -16.25 1.47 0.98
N GLY A 70 -15.51 2.56 0.87
CA GLY A 70 -14.46 2.80 -0.13
C GLY A 70 -13.36 1.72 -0.24
N GLN A 71 -13.48 0.68 0.52
CA GLN A 71 -12.69 -0.53 0.57
C GLN A 71 -13.61 -1.75 0.38
N PRO A 72 -13.20 -2.82 -0.29
CA PRO A 72 -11.92 -3.03 -0.98
C PRO A 72 -11.82 -2.25 -2.29
N GLY A 73 -10.64 -2.28 -2.92
CA GLY A 73 -10.40 -1.56 -4.17
C GLY A 73 -10.20 -0.06 -3.93
N HIS A 74 -9.07 0.31 -3.34
CA HIS A 74 -8.70 1.71 -3.08
C HIS A 74 -7.43 2.15 -3.82
N GLU A 75 -6.83 1.28 -4.61
CA GLU A 75 -5.61 1.53 -5.36
C GLU A 75 -5.91 1.54 -6.86
N ALA A 76 -6.32 2.67 -7.41
CA ALA A 76 -6.85 2.77 -8.77
C ALA A 76 -6.10 3.76 -9.67
N VAL A 77 -6.04 3.40 -10.95
CA VAL A 77 -5.57 4.24 -12.06
C VAL A 77 -6.70 4.38 -13.05
N GLY A 78 -6.85 5.57 -13.66
CA GLY A 78 -7.89 5.80 -14.64
C GLY A 78 -7.71 7.03 -15.49
N VAL A 79 -8.76 7.39 -16.21
CA VAL A 79 -8.82 8.57 -17.07
C VAL A 79 -10.04 9.40 -16.71
N VAL A 80 -9.88 10.71 -16.62
CA VAL A 80 -10.94 11.67 -16.35
C VAL A 80 -11.97 11.66 -17.47
N MET A 81 -13.24 11.46 -17.12
CA MET A 81 -14.35 11.41 -18.10
C MET A 81 -15.32 12.60 -17.97
N ALA A 82 -15.48 13.12 -16.76
CA ALA A 82 -16.26 14.33 -16.50
C ALA A 82 -15.77 15.01 -15.23
N LEU A 83 -16.02 16.30 -15.13
CA LEU A 83 -15.62 17.16 -14.01
C LEU A 83 -16.85 17.76 -13.36
N GLY A 84 -16.84 17.88 -12.04
CA GLY A 84 -17.76 18.75 -11.30
C GLY A 84 -17.46 20.23 -11.58
N GLU A 85 -18.43 21.09 -11.34
CA GLU A 85 -18.35 22.50 -11.73
C GLU A 85 -17.28 23.32 -11.01
N GLU A 86 -16.83 22.85 -9.86
CA GLU A 86 -15.77 23.49 -9.05
C GLU A 86 -14.35 22.95 -9.36
N VAL A 87 -14.23 21.87 -10.16
CA VAL A 87 -12.95 21.25 -10.48
C VAL A 87 -12.27 22.02 -11.61
N THR A 88 -11.08 22.57 -11.33
CA THR A 88 -10.29 23.35 -12.28
C THR A 88 -8.90 22.79 -12.56
N GLU A 89 -8.43 21.83 -11.75
CA GLU A 89 -7.08 21.26 -11.80
C GLU A 89 -6.92 20.06 -12.73
N PHE A 90 -8.02 19.57 -13.33
CA PHE A 90 -8.01 18.44 -14.24
C PHE A 90 -8.72 18.75 -15.57
N GLU A 91 -8.39 17.96 -16.59
CA GLU A 91 -9.03 18.01 -17.90
C GLU A 91 -9.62 16.65 -18.28
N VAL A 92 -10.72 16.66 -19.06
CA VAL A 92 -11.29 15.41 -19.60
C VAL A 92 -10.30 14.74 -20.55
N GLY A 93 -10.06 13.45 -20.34
CA GLY A 93 -9.06 12.66 -21.03
C GLY A 93 -7.73 12.55 -20.29
N GLN A 94 -7.52 13.31 -19.24
CA GLN A 94 -6.28 13.29 -18.46
C GLN A 94 -6.14 12.00 -17.66
N PRO A 95 -4.97 11.32 -17.73
CA PRO A 95 -4.66 10.18 -16.86
C PRO A 95 -4.49 10.63 -15.41
N VAL A 96 -5.03 9.84 -14.50
CA VAL A 96 -4.99 10.12 -13.06
C VAL A 96 -4.79 8.82 -12.26
N VAL A 97 -4.23 8.98 -11.08
CA VAL A 97 -4.13 7.93 -10.07
C VAL A 97 -4.74 8.38 -8.75
N ALA A 98 -5.47 7.49 -8.10
CA ALA A 98 -5.94 7.72 -6.74
C ALA A 98 -4.81 7.49 -5.74
N TRP A 99 -4.57 8.47 -4.87
CA TRP A 99 -3.61 8.33 -3.78
C TRP A 99 -4.29 8.07 -2.43
N ARG A 100 -5.63 8.02 -2.44
CA ARG A 100 -6.46 7.82 -1.26
C ARG A 100 -7.75 7.11 -1.64
N ASP A 101 -8.37 6.42 -0.67
CA ASP A 101 -9.70 5.86 -0.83
C ASP A 101 -10.80 6.92 -0.95
N THR A 102 -11.99 6.50 -1.38
CA THR A 102 -13.15 7.41 -1.47
C THR A 102 -13.79 7.75 -0.13
N GLY A 103 -13.30 7.18 0.96
CA GLY A 103 -13.84 7.35 2.31
C GLY A 103 -14.97 6.39 2.67
N GLU A 104 -15.38 6.42 3.92
CA GLU A 104 -16.45 5.58 4.44
C GLU A 104 -17.78 5.81 3.71
N LYS A 105 -18.56 4.75 3.57
CA LYS A 105 -19.91 4.75 2.95
C LYS A 105 -19.94 5.11 1.46
N ARG A 106 -18.82 5.03 0.76
CA ARG A 106 -18.72 5.22 -0.69
C ARG A 106 -18.26 3.95 -1.37
N GLN A 107 -18.72 3.75 -2.63
CA GLN A 107 -18.29 2.63 -3.45
C GLN A 107 -16.76 2.66 -3.63
N GLY A 108 -16.10 1.51 -3.47
CA GLY A 108 -14.70 1.33 -3.82
C GLY A 108 -14.49 1.29 -5.35
N PHE A 109 -13.24 1.13 -5.77
CA PHE A 109 -12.88 1.27 -7.19
C PHE A 109 -13.01 -0.04 -7.99
N TYR A 110 -13.54 -1.10 -7.41
CA TYR A 110 -13.84 -2.32 -8.15
C TYR A 110 -15.08 -2.14 -9.04
N ALA A 111 -14.97 -1.20 -9.98
CA ALA A 111 -16.00 -0.80 -10.91
C ALA A 111 -15.37 -0.23 -12.21
N GLN A 112 -16.16 -0.15 -13.29
CA GLN A 112 -15.71 0.46 -14.55
C GLN A 112 -15.58 1.98 -14.48
N PHE A 113 -16.42 2.62 -13.67
CA PHE A 113 -16.35 4.05 -13.38
C PHE A 113 -16.51 4.29 -11.88
N ASN A 114 -15.89 5.35 -11.38
CA ASN A 114 -16.13 5.83 -10.03
C ASN A 114 -15.93 7.35 -9.96
N VAL A 115 -16.46 7.97 -8.92
CA VAL A 115 -16.26 9.39 -8.63
C VAL A 115 -15.27 9.55 -7.47
N PHE A 116 -14.37 10.49 -7.63
CA PHE A 116 -13.34 10.85 -6.65
C PHE A 116 -13.48 12.34 -6.32
N ARG A 117 -13.15 12.73 -5.11
CA ARG A 117 -12.87 14.15 -4.89
C ARG A 117 -11.61 14.53 -5.65
N ALA A 118 -11.59 15.68 -6.27
CA ALA A 118 -10.43 16.13 -7.04
C ALA A 118 -9.13 16.10 -6.21
N VAL A 119 -9.22 16.46 -4.92
CA VAL A 119 -8.08 16.44 -3.99
C VAL A 119 -7.48 15.04 -3.71
N ASP A 120 -8.22 13.97 -3.97
CA ASP A 120 -7.78 12.58 -3.77
C ASP A 120 -7.10 11.97 -5.01
N LEU A 121 -6.96 12.77 -6.08
CA LEU A 121 -6.32 12.37 -7.33
C LEU A 121 -5.00 13.11 -7.57
N LEU A 122 -4.09 12.46 -8.27
CA LEU A 122 -2.91 13.07 -8.89
C LEU A 122 -2.93 12.84 -10.40
N ALA A 123 -2.59 13.89 -11.15
CA ALA A 123 -2.34 13.78 -12.58
C ALA A 123 -1.06 12.98 -12.82
N VAL A 124 -1.08 12.12 -13.83
CA VAL A 124 0.07 11.28 -14.19
C VAL A 124 0.36 11.40 -15.68
N SER A 125 1.56 10.99 -16.08
CA SER A 125 1.97 11.00 -17.48
C SER A 125 1.34 9.86 -18.26
N GLU A 126 1.01 10.10 -19.54
CA GLU A 126 0.44 9.12 -20.47
C GLU A 126 1.41 7.97 -20.82
N ASP A 127 2.71 8.15 -20.62
CA ASP A 127 3.74 7.15 -20.88
C ASP A 127 3.84 6.08 -19.79
N LYS A 128 3.17 6.28 -18.65
CA LYS A 128 3.14 5.34 -17.54
C LYS A 128 2.04 4.30 -17.71
N SER A 129 2.41 3.05 -17.58
CA SER A 129 1.45 1.94 -17.59
C SER A 129 0.61 1.89 -16.31
N THR A 130 -0.56 1.25 -16.38
CA THR A 130 -1.41 1.01 -15.21
C THR A 130 -0.67 0.27 -14.09
N ALA A 131 0.18 -0.71 -14.44
CA ALA A 131 0.93 -1.48 -13.45
C ALA A 131 1.97 -0.64 -12.70
N GLU A 132 2.61 0.36 -13.36
CA GLU A 132 3.55 1.28 -12.73
C GLU A 132 2.91 2.24 -11.74
N LEU A 133 1.59 2.44 -11.81
CA LEU A 133 0.88 3.46 -11.03
C LEU A 133 -0.13 2.87 -10.05
N ALA A 134 -0.67 1.67 -10.30
CA ALA A 134 -1.82 1.13 -9.57
C ALA A 134 -1.61 1.03 -8.06
N SER A 135 -0.37 0.88 -7.58
CA SER A 135 -0.07 0.79 -6.14
C SER A 135 0.46 2.10 -5.54
N LEU A 136 0.14 3.26 -6.14
CA LEU A 136 0.62 4.56 -5.63
C LEU A 136 0.04 4.89 -4.25
N GLU A 137 -1.19 4.50 -3.97
CA GLU A 137 -1.80 4.67 -2.64
C GLU A 137 -0.97 3.93 -1.58
N LEU A 138 -0.60 2.68 -1.84
CA LEU A 138 0.29 1.94 -0.95
C LEU A 138 1.65 2.61 -0.81
N ALA A 139 2.21 3.12 -1.91
CA ALA A 139 3.50 3.81 -1.87
C ALA A 139 3.44 5.08 -1.03
N MET A 140 2.35 5.86 -1.12
CA MET A 140 2.05 6.99 -0.24
C MET A 140 2.01 6.54 1.22
N CYS A 141 1.29 5.46 1.51
CA CYS A 141 1.20 4.94 2.87
C CYS A 141 2.59 4.58 3.45
N VAL A 142 3.44 3.94 2.65
CA VAL A 142 4.80 3.60 3.10
C VAL A 142 5.67 4.86 3.25
N GLU A 143 5.54 5.85 2.36
CA GLU A 143 6.25 7.13 2.43
C GLU A 143 5.95 7.88 3.73
N VAL A 144 4.73 7.81 4.25
CA VAL A 144 4.38 8.37 5.57
C VAL A 144 5.30 7.84 6.68
N SER A 145 5.68 6.55 6.62
CA SER A 145 6.64 6.01 7.60
C SER A 145 8.03 6.65 7.48
N PHE A 146 8.47 6.98 6.26
CA PHE A 146 9.73 7.70 6.05
C PHE A 146 9.65 9.15 6.52
N GLN A 147 8.52 9.84 6.32
CA GLN A 147 8.28 11.18 6.87
C GLN A 147 8.35 11.14 8.42
N ARG A 148 7.74 10.13 9.07
CA ARG A 148 7.83 9.96 10.52
C ARG A 148 9.26 9.69 11.00
N LEU A 149 10.05 8.94 10.24
CA LEU A 149 11.46 8.74 10.52
C LEU A 149 12.30 10.01 10.26
N ALA A 150 11.91 10.86 9.29
CA ALA A 150 12.58 12.11 8.99
C ALA A 150 12.56 13.06 10.20
N ASP A 151 11.46 13.11 10.98
CA ASP A 151 11.35 13.86 12.24
C ASP A 151 12.37 13.39 13.30
N LEU A 152 12.93 12.19 13.15
CA LEU A 152 13.91 11.57 14.03
C LEU A 152 15.32 11.48 13.39
N GLY A 153 15.59 12.32 12.40
CA GLY A 153 16.87 12.38 11.70
C GLY A 153 16.99 11.47 10.49
N GLY A 154 15.88 10.96 9.98
CA GLY A 154 15.77 10.26 8.68
C GLY A 154 16.58 8.98 8.56
N VAL A 155 16.72 8.52 7.31
CA VAL A 155 17.42 7.28 6.95
C VAL A 155 18.69 7.52 6.11
N SER A 156 18.90 8.75 5.64
CA SER A 156 20.05 9.08 4.80
C SER A 156 21.39 8.81 5.54
N GLY A 157 22.27 8.10 4.87
CA GLY A 157 23.55 7.70 5.43
C GLY A 157 23.49 6.60 6.49
N LYS A 158 22.29 6.02 6.73
CA LYS A 158 22.05 5.04 7.79
C LYS A 158 21.82 3.64 7.25
N ARG A 159 21.91 2.65 8.15
CA ARG A 159 21.49 1.26 7.93
C ARG A 159 20.05 1.12 8.37
N ILE A 160 19.21 0.54 7.52
CA ILE A 160 17.79 0.30 7.81
C ILE A 160 17.42 -1.16 7.64
N ALA A 161 16.61 -1.69 8.58
CA ALA A 161 15.96 -2.99 8.45
C ALA A 161 14.48 -2.84 8.11
N ILE A 162 13.99 -3.68 7.21
CA ILE A 162 12.58 -3.76 6.82
C ILE A 162 12.11 -5.18 7.04
N ALA A 163 11.20 -5.36 7.98
CA ALA A 163 10.63 -6.66 8.33
C ALA A 163 9.24 -6.84 7.68
N GLY A 164 9.08 -7.99 6.99
CA GLY A 164 7.92 -8.28 6.16
C GLY A 164 8.10 -7.75 4.74
N LEU A 165 8.47 -8.62 3.80
CA LEU A 165 8.69 -8.29 2.39
C LEU A 165 7.47 -8.62 1.53
N GLY A 166 6.28 -8.32 2.06
CA GLY A 166 5.07 -8.20 1.28
C GLY A 166 5.06 -6.91 0.45
N PRO A 167 3.92 -6.51 -0.14
CA PRO A 167 3.85 -5.30 -0.98
C PRO A 167 4.45 -4.06 -0.31
N ALA A 168 4.08 -3.78 0.94
CA ALA A 168 4.57 -2.63 1.69
C ALA A 168 6.09 -2.69 1.93
N GLY A 169 6.61 -3.84 2.33
CA GLY A 169 8.05 -3.99 2.57
C GLY A 169 8.89 -3.86 1.30
N LEU A 170 8.38 -4.36 0.16
CA LEU A 170 9.06 -4.20 -1.13
C LEU A 170 9.06 -2.74 -1.62
N VAL A 171 8.02 -1.97 -1.32
CA VAL A 171 8.01 -0.52 -1.50
C VAL A 171 9.01 0.14 -0.56
N ALA A 172 9.01 -0.25 0.72
CA ALA A 172 9.91 0.32 1.73
C ALA A 172 11.39 0.08 1.40
N ILE A 173 11.77 -1.07 0.82
CA ILE A 173 13.14 -1.35 0.32
C ILE A 173 13.57 -0.27 -0.69
N GLN A 174 12.72 0.01 -1.67
CA GLN A 174 13.03 0.98 -2.73
C GLN A 174 13.05 2.41 -2.21
N LEU A 175 12.07 2.79 -1.38
CA LEU A 175 12.02 4.12 -0.77
C LEU A 175 13.20 4.34 0.19
N ALA A 176 13.66 3.33 0.92
CA ALA A 176 14.86 3.43 1.73
C ALA A 176 16.09 3.81 0.90
N ARG A 177 16.24 3.23 -0.29
CA ARG A 177 17.30 3.60 -1.25
C ARG A 177 17.10 5.02 -1.78
N HIS A 178 15.87 5.36 -2.15
CA HIS A 178 15.51 6.70 -2.62
C HIS A 178 15.86 7.78 -1.59
N HIS A 179 15.58 7.52 -0.31
CA HIS A 179 15.92 8.41 0.81
C HIS A 179 17.40 8.35 1.26
N GLY A 180 18.26 7.64 0.53
CA GLY A 180 19.71 7.65 0.73
C GLY A 180 20.22 6.76 1.86
N ALA A 181 19.49 5.71 2.23
CA ALA A 181 20.01 4.69 3.13
C ALA A 181 21.27 4.02 2.52
N THR A 182 22.33 3.87 3.34
CA THR A 182 23.59 3.26 2.89
C THR A 182 23.49 1.75 2.81
N GLU A 183 22.72 1.15 3.70
CA GLU A 183 22.48 -0.29 3.71
C GLU A 183 21.00 -0.56 4.04
N VAL A 184 20.37 -1.37 3.19
CA VAL A 184 18.97 -1.79 3.32
C VAL A 184 18.91 -3.31 3.51
N ILE A 185 18.34 -3.74 4.63
CA ILE A 185 18.26 -5.14 5.04
C ILE A 185 16.80 -5.57 5.03
N GLY A 186 16.48 -6.58 4.23
CA GLY A 186 15.14 -7.16 4.16
C GLY A 186 15.00 -8.38 5.08
N ILE A 187 13.86 -8.55 5.74
CA ILE A 187 13.58 -9.68 6.63
C ILE A 187 12.23 -10.29 6.27
N ASP A 188 12.22 -11.54 5.83
CA ASP A 188 10.99 -12.30 5.53
C ASP A 188 11.29 -13.80 5.51
N PRO A 189 10.42 -14.67 6.03
CA PRO A 189 10.64 -16.13 5.97
C PRO A 189 10.52 -16.71 4.54
N VAL A 190 9.87 -16.01 3.60
CA VAL A 190 9.62 -16.48 2.23
C VAL A 190 10.80 -16.16 1.33
N ALA A 191 11.46 -17.19 0.78
CA ALA A 191 12.68 -17.04 -0.03
C ALA A 191 12.46 -16.18 -1.27
N GLU A 192 11.37 -16.40 -2.00
CA GLU A 192 11.02 -15.68 -3.24
C GLU A 192 10.85 -14.17 -2.99
N ARG A 193 10.31 -13.79 -1.83
CA ARG A 193 10.18 -12.37 -1.43
C ARG A 193 11.54 -11.78 -1.11
N ARG A 194 12.43 -12.54 -0.46
CA ARG A 194 13.81 -12.10 -0.20
C ARG A 194 14.58 -11.88 -1.50
N GLU A 195 14.44 -12.81 -2.47
CA GLU A 195 15.06 -12.66 -3.80
C GLU A 195 14.57 -11.42 -4.54
N LEU A 196 13.25 -11.15 -4.50
CA LEU A 196 12.68 -9.95 -5.09
C LEU A 196 13.19 -8.68 -4.39
N ALA A 197 13.28 -8.67 -3.06
CA ALA A 197 13.81 -7.53 -2.32
C ALA A 197 15.27 -7.22 -2.70
N LEU A 198 16.11 -8.23 -2.94
CA LEU A 198 17.47 -8.04 -3.45
C LEU A 198 17.47 -7.38 -4.84
N LYS A 199 16.58 -7.80 -5.74
CA LYS A 199 16.43 -7.19 -7.08
C LYS A 199 15.95 -5.73 -6.99
N LEU A 200 15.15 -5.40 -5.97
CA LEU A 200 14.58 -4.07 -5.74
C LEU A 200 15.47 -3.16 -4.88
N GLY A 201 16.69 -3.59 -4.53
CA GLY A 201 17.69 -2.72 -3.92
C GLY A 201 18.06 -3.03 -2.47
N ALA A 202 17.57 -4.13 -1.87
CA ALA A 202 18.12 -4.61 -0.61
C ALA A 202 19.58 -5.03 -0.80
N ASN A 203 20.44 -4.69 0.17
CA ASN A 203 21.83 -5.12 0.16
C ASN A 203 21.98 -6.58 0.64
N GLN A 204 21.12 -6.97 1.57
CA GLN A 204 21.07 -8.34 2.09
C GLN A 204 19.68 -8.66 2.64
N THR A 205 19.39 -9.93 2.80
CA THR A 205 18.12 -10.41 3.35
C THR A 205 18.35 -11.55 4.36
N PHE A 206 17.44 -11.66 5.33
CA PHE A 206 17.44 -12.70 6.35
C PHE A 206 16.06 -13.34 6.51
N GLU A 207 16.03 -14.56 7.04
CA GLU A 207 14.75 -15.24 7.39
C GLU A 207 14.07 -14.62 8.61
N GLY A 208 14.83 -13.96 9.47
CA GLY A 208 14.30 -13.33 10.69
C GLY A 208 14.46 -14.22 11.92
N ASP A 209 15.36 -15.23 11.89
CA ASP A 209 15.70 -16.02 13.06
C ASP A 209 16.79 -15.33 13.91
N ALA A 210 16.75 -15.58 15.23
CA ALA A 210 17.71 -14.98 16.16
C ALA A 210 19.13 -15.54 16.01
N ALA A 211 19.31 -16.69 15.37
CA ALA A 211 20.62 -17.29 15.18
C ALA A 211 21.40 -16.59 14.06
N SER A 212 20.71 -16.23 12.98
CA SER A 212 21.32 -15.47 11.86
C SER A 212 21.56 -14.01 12.20
N TRP A 213 20.77 -13.45 13.12
CA TRP A 213 20.90 -12.06 13.58
C TRP A 213 20.71 -11.94 15.09
N PRO A 214 21.77 -12.18 15.90
CA PRO A 214 21.73 -12.16 17.35
C PRO A 214 21.36 -10.78 17.88
N GLU A 215 20.82 -10.75 19.10
CA GLU A 215 20.50 -9.50 19.80
C GLU A 215 21.76 -8.69 20.05
N ASP A 216 21.79 -7.50 19.47
CA ASP A 216 22.87 -6.56 19.66
C ASP A 216 22.41 -5.17 19.19
N ARG A 217 22.62 -4.16 20.03
CA ARG A 217 22.33 -2.75 19.70
C ARG A 217 23.60 -1.89 19.56
N ALA A 218 24.76 -2.51 19.67
CA ALA A 218 26.05 -1.83 19.57
C ALA A 218 27.00 -2.46 18.56
N GLY A 219 26.70 -3.68 18.10
CA GLY A 219 27.56 -4.45 17.21
C GLY A 219 27.42 -4.08 15.72
N GLU A 220 28.23 -4.72 14.91
CA GLU A 220 28.32 -4.47 13.47
C GLU A 220 27.02 -4.81 12.69
N LYS A 221 26.19 -5.71 13.25
CA LYS A 221 24.90 -6.09 12.62
C LYS A 221 23.73 -5.21 13.04
N THR A 222 23.90 -4.31 14.00
CA THR A 222 22.86 -3.42 14.48
C THR A 222 22.50 -2.40 13.41
N VAL A 223 21.20 -2.18 13.19
CA VAL A 223 20.72 -1.12 12.30
C VAL A 223 20.46 0.18 13.04
N ASP A 224 20.43 1.28 12.33
CA ASP A 224 20.15 2.58 12.92
C ASP A 224 18.65 2.77 13.10
N VAL A 225 17.86 2.37 12.11
CA VAL A 225 16.39 2.45 12.11
C VAL A 225 15.77 1.18 11.51
N ALA A 226 14.50 0.92 11.81
CA ALA A 226 13.77 -0.18 11.20
C ALA A 226 12.32 0.21 10.88
N ILE A 227 11.69 -0.52 9.93
CA ILE A 227 10.26 -0.44 9.64
C ILE A 227 9.68 -1.84 9.77
N ASP A 228 8.63 -1.98 10.56
CA ASP A 228 7.80 -3.18 10.60
C ASP A 228 6.67 -3.07 9.58
N CYS A 229 6.64 -3.98 8.61
CA CYS A 229 5.56 -4.15 7.63
C CYS A 229 4.74 -5.41 7.87
N THR A 230 4.91 -6.08 9.03
CA THR A 230 4.24 -7.35 9.34
C THR A 230 2.99 -7.18 10.20
N GLY A 231 2.97 -6.22 11.11
CA GLY A 231 1.97 -6.08 12.15
C GLY A 231 2.01 -7.21 13.20
N ILE A 232 3.15 -7.91 13.35
CA ILE A 232 3.33 -9.05 14.26
C ILE A 232 4.18 -8.61 15.45
N ALA A 233 3.60 -8.57 16.66
CA ALA A 233 4.29 -8.07 17.85
C ALA A 233 5.66 -8.73 18.11
N PRO A 234 5.84 -10.06 18.04
CA PRO A 234 7.17 -10.68 18.14
C PRO A 234 8.20 -10.16 17.13
N VAL A 235 7.78 -9.78 15.90
CA VAL A 235 8.69 -9.20 14.91
C VAL A 235 9.10 -7.79 15.31
N VAL A 236 8.16 -6.98 15.82
CA VAL A 236 8.46 -5.65 16.36
C VAL A 236 9.44 -5.77 17.54
N GLU A 237 9.20 -6.70 18.48
CA GLU A 237 10.09 -6.98 19.61
C GLU A 237 11.50 -7.38 19.13
N PHE A 238 11.57 -8.24 18.10
CA PHE A 238 12.83 -8.62 17.46
C PHE A 238 13.60 -7.41 16.91
N LEU A 239 12.91 -6.49 16.24
CA LEU A 239 13.50 -5.26 15.71
C LEU A 239 13.98 -4.33 16.82
N LEU A 240 13.21 -4.16 17.90
CA LEU A 240 13.55 -3.30 19.03
C LEU A 240 14.90 -3.67 19.65
N HIS A 241 15.23 -4.95 19.73
CA HIS A 241 16.50 -5.46 20.27
C HIS A 241 17.69 -5.34 19.31
N ARG A 242 17.49 -4.87 18.07
CA ARG A 242 18.50 -4.79 16.99
C ARG A 242 18.61 -3.42 16.36
N THR A 243 17.84 -2.46 16.87
CA THR A 243 17.76 -1.10 16.31
C THR A 243 18.28 -0.08 17.34
N LYS A 244 19.11 0.88 16.90
CA LYS A 244 19.70 1.92 17.75
C LYS A 244 18.71 3.03 18.10
N HIS A 245 17.95 3.54 17.09
CA HIS A 245 17.25 4.81 17.24
C HIS A 245 15.73 4.68 17.17
N ALA A 246 15.17 4.14 16.10
CA ALA A 246 13.72 4.10 15.92
C ALA A 246 13.25 2.88 15.15
N VAL A 247 12.08 2.35 15.54
CA VAL A 247 11.30 1.35 14.82
C VAL A 247 9.97 1.98 14.45
N ALA A 248 9.70 2.15 13.16
CA ALA A 248 8.42 2.63 12.65
C ALA A 248 7.46 1.45 12.44
N LEU A 249 6.22 1.60 12.87
CA LEU A 249 5.15 0.62 12.70
C LEU A 249 4.32 1.00 11.48
N PHE A 250 4.51 0.31 10.38
CA PHE A 250 3.60 0.34 9.23
C PHE A 250 2.53 -0.73 9.37
N GLY A 251 2.91 -1.94 9.78
CA GLY A 251 2.00 -3.05 9.99
C GLY A 251 0.99 -2.79 11.11
N VAL A 252 -0.27 -3.20 10.92
CA VAL A 252 -1.33 -3.08 11.94
C VAL A 252 -1.11 -4.11 13.04
N VAL A 253 -0.47 -3.69 14.13
CA VAL A 253 -0.21 -4.57 15.28
C VAL A 253 -1.48 -4.71 16.12
N ARG A 254 -1.98 -5.94 16.25
CA ARG A 254 -3.19 -6.27 17.03
C ARG A 254 -2.90 -6.86 18.41
N GLN A 255 -1.65 -7.20 18.67
CA GLN A 255 -1.18 -7.82 19.90
C GLN A 255 -0.44 -6.81 20.76
N GLU A 256 -0.30 -7.13 22.04
CA GLU A 256 0.58 -6.36 22.93
C GLU A 256 2.04 -6.50 22.51
N ILE A 257 2.75 -5.39 22.44
CA ILE A 257 4.20 -5.33 22.25
C ILE A 257 4.87 -5.26 23.62
N ARG A 258 5.80 -6.16 23.91
CA ARG A 258 6.59 -6.13 25.12
C ARG A 258 7.78 -5.22 24.94
N TYR A 259 7.74 -4.08 25.60
CA TYR A 259 8.82 -3.10 25.58
C TYR A 259 9.66 -3.26 26.85
N ALA A 260 10.80 -3.96 26.74
CA ALA A 260 11.68 -4.18 27.88
C ALA A 260 12.26 -2.85 28.40
N GLY A 261 12.15 -2.60 29.71
CA GLY A 261 12.61 -1.35 30.34
C GLY A 261 14.09 -1.04 30.05
N GLY A 262 14.94 -2.06 29.90
CA GLY A 262 16.34 -1.89 29.51
C GLY A 262 16.57 -1.22 28.15
N LEU A 263 15.59 -1.27 27.25
CA LEU A 263 15.65 -0.60 25.94
C LEU A 263 15.48 0.93 26.06
N MET A 264 15.02 1.42 27.21
CA MET A 264 14.80 2.84 27.48
C MET A 264 16.01 3.54 28.11
N TRP A 265 17.04 2.78 28.50
CA TRP A 265 18.24 3.35 29.10
C TRP A 265 19.22 3.86 28.03
N GLY A 266 19.94 4.93 28.35
CA GLY A 266 20.86 5.58 27.44
C GLY A 266 20.14 6.25 26.27
N PRO A 267 20.61 6.11 25.02
CA PRO A 267 19.98 6.75 23.87
C PRO A 267 18.61 6.14 23.51
N GLY A 268 18.18 5.07 24.18
CA GLY A 268 16.86 4.45 23.99
C GLY A 268 16.46 4.16 22.55
N VAL A 269 15.54 3.23 22.32
CA VAL A 269 14.90 3.07 21.00
C VAL A 269 13.48 3.66 21.05
N ILE A 270 13.11 4.38 20.00
CA ILE A 270 11.78 4.99 19.86
C ILE A 270 10.90 4.07 19.02
N LEU A 271 9.68 3.79 19.50
CA LEU A 271 8.65 3.15 18.72
C LEU A 271 7.75 4.24 18.13
N VAL A 272 7.63 4.28 16.79
CA VAL A 272 6.93 5.34 16.06
C VAL A 272 5.70 4.74 15.39
N GLY A 273 4.53 5.31 15.67
CA GLY A 273 3.30 4.94 14.99
C GLY A 273 3.23 5.46 13.55
N TYR A 274 2.29 4.91 12.79
CA TYR A 274 2.14 5.16 11.35
C TYR A 274 1.96 6.66 11.03
N GLY A 275 0.97 7.32 11.52
CA GLY A 275 0.60 8.69 11.16
C GLY A 275 -0.67 8.74 10.29
N ASP A 276 -0.82 9.82 9.51
CA ASP A 276 -1.98 10.05 8.64
C ASP A 276 -1.60 10.07 7.17
N HIS A 277 -2.50 9.62 6.30
CA HIS A 277 -2.40 9.77 4.85
C HIS A 277 -2.30 11.25 4.49
N ASN A 278 -1.37 11.59 3.62
CA ASN A 278 -1.23 12.97 3.17
C ASN A 278 -0.75 13.06 1.71
N ARG A 279 -1.14 14.18 1.07
CA ARG A 279 -0.85 14.43 -0.34
C ARG A 279 0.65 14.58 -0.61
N GLU A 280 1.41 15.17 0.31
CA GLU A 280 2.86 15.35 0.16
C GLU A 280 3.58 14.00 0.01
N ALA A 281 3.20 13.00 0.83
CA ALA A 281 3.73 11.64 0.71
C ALA A 281 3.37 11.00 -0.64
N ALA A 282 2.15 11.25 -1.15
CA ALA A 282 1.73 10.75 -2.46
C ALA A 282 2.53 11.39 -3.60
N GLU A 283 2.75 12.70 -3.55
CA GLU A 283 3.54 13.44 -4.53
C GLU A 283 5.01 13.01 -4.50
N THR A 284 5.57 12.77 -3.31
CA THR A 284 6.94 12.22 -3.14
C THR A 284 7.05 10.83 -3.74
N ALA A 285 6.10 9.94 -3.46
CA ALA A 285 6.08 8.60 -4.03
C ALA A 285 5.94 8.63 -5.55
N LEU A 286 5.05 9.48 -6.10
CA LEU A 286 4.90 9.65 -7.55
C LEU A 286 6.17 10.20 -8.20
N ALA A 287 6.85 11.15 -7.55
CA ALA A 287 8.14 11.66 -8.03
C ALA A 287 9.20 10.55 -8.07
N ALA A 288 9.22 9.65 -7.08
CA ALA A 288 10.12 8.49 -7.08
C ALA A 288 9.81 7.51 -8.23
N VAL A 289 8.53 7.27 -8.53
CA VAL A 289 8.10 6.47 -9.70
C VAL A 289 8.56 7.13 -11.00
N ASN A 290 8.35 8.43 -11.15
CA ASN A 290 8.71 9.17 -12.36
C ASN A 290 10.23 9.21 -12.58
N ALA A 291 11.01 9.24 -11.50
CA ALA A 291 12.47 9.18 -11.54
C ALA A 291 13.05 7.77 -11.77
N GLY A 292 12.20 6.72 -11.78
CA GLY A 292 12.64 5.33 -11.88
C GLY A 292 13.27 4.76 -10.59
N ASN A 293 13.10 5.46 -9.47
CA ASN A 293 13.60 5.04 -8.16
C ASN A 293 12.60 4.13 -7.39
N LEU A 294 11.37 4.05 -7.88
CA LEU A 294 10.30 3.21 -7.32
C LEU A 294 9.58 2.49 -8.46
N ASP A 295 9.77 1.19 -8.54
CA ASP A 295 9.08 0.28 -9.47
C ASP A 295 7.92 -0.41 -8.78
N LEU A 296 6.70 0.10 -8.99
CA LEU A 296 5.49 -0.51 -8.45
C LEU A 296 4.99 -1.68 -9.32
N SER A 297 5.40 -1.75 -10.59
CA SER A 297 5.03 -2.84 -11.49
C SER A 297 5.59 -4.18 -11.02
N ALA A 298 6.75 -4.18 -10.36
CA ALA A 298 7.37 -5.37 -9.78
C ALA A 298 6.53 -6.03 -8.67
N LEU A 299 5.54 -5.31 -8.12
CA LEU A 299 4.61 -5.87 -7.13
C LEU A 299 3.48 -6.67 -7.76
N ILE A 300 3.17 -6.42 -9.04
CA ILE A 300 2.04 -7.02 -9.75
C ILE A 300 2.45 -8.41 -10.24
N SER A 301 1.96 -9.45 -9.58
CA SER A 301 2.25 -10.84 -9.95
C SER A 301 1.46 -11.29 -11.17
N THR A 302 0.23 -10.78 -11.34
CA THR A 302 -0.65 -11.12 -12.47
C THR A 302 -1.73 -10.06 -12.65
N THR A 303 -2.28 -10.00 -13.86
CA THR A 303 -3.47 -9.20 -14.18
C THR A 303 -4.63 -10.14 -14.49
N LEU A 304 -5.79 -9.89 -13.90
CA LEU A 304 -7.02 -10.67 -14.08
C LEU A 304 -8.20 -9.75 -14.42
N PRO A 305 -9.22 -10.25 -15.15
CA PRO A 305 -10.51 -9.58 -15.21
C PRO A 305 -11.09 -9.34 -13.82
N LEU A 306 -11.68 -8.17 -13.57
CA LEU A 306 -12.25 -7.88 -12.25
C LEU A 306 -13.36 -8.86 -11.85
N ARG A 307 -14.09 -9.43 -12.79
CA ARG A 307 -15.07 -10.50 -12.51
C ARG A 307 -14.46 -11.78 -11.92
N GLU A 308 -13.13 -11.96 -12.04
CA GLU A 308 -12.36 -13.07 -11.46
C GLU A 308 -11.74 -12.70 -10.09
N TYR A 309 -12.31 -11.71 -9.40
CA TYR A 309 -11.82 -11.19 -8.12
C TYR A 309 -11.54 -12.30 -7.09
N GLN A 310 -12.46 -13.26 -6.93
CA GLN A 310 -12.29 -14.37 -5.98
C GLN A 310 -11.04 -15.21 -6.28
N GLN A 311 -10.76 -15.46 -7.58
CA GLN A 311 -9.53 -16.14 -7.99
C GLN A 311 -8.28 -15.33 -7.61
N GLY A 312 -8.30 -14.02 -7.83
CA GLY A 312 -7.21 -13.14 -7.42
C GLY A 312 -6.95 -13.15 -5.91
N VAL A 313 -8.02 -13.08 -5.11
CA VAL A 313 -7.91 -13.16 -3.64
C VAL A 313 -7.39 -14.52 -3.18
N GLU A 314 -7.76 -15.61 -3.86
CA GLU A 314 -7.23 -16.94 -3.55
C GLU A 314 -5.72 -17.06 -3.82
N LEU A 315 -5.22 -16.47 -4.91
CA LEU A 315 -3.78 -16.39 -5.17
C LEU A 315 -3.04 -15.65 -4.05
N LEU A 316 -3.62 -14.57 -3.50
CA LEU A 316 -3.06 -13.86 -2.34
C LEU A 316 -3.05 -14.75 -1.10
N ARG A 317 -4.16 -15.45 -0.82
CA ARG A 317 -4.29 -16.36 0.33
C ARG A 317 -3.26 -17.48 0.29
N GLN A 318 -3.02 -18.05 -0.88
CA GLN A 318 -2.03 -19.10 -1.11
C GLN A 318 -0.58 -18.57 -1.18
N LYS A 319 -0.37 -17.26 -1.07
CA LYS A 319 0.93 -16.59 -1.22
C LYS A 319 1.58 -16.80 -2.60
N GLN A 320 0.77 -17.11 -3.61
CA GLN A 320 1.20 -17.25 -5.01
C GLN A 320 1.26 -15.92 -5.75
N ALA A 321 0.67 -14.87 -5.20
CA ALA A 321 0.76 -13.50 -5.70
C ALA A 321 1.18 -12.54 -4.59
N ILE A 322 1.91 -11.49 -4.95
CA ILE A 322 2.22 -10.34 -4.09
C ILE A 322 1.04 -9.36 -4.16
N LYS A 323 0.68 -8.95 -5.37
CA LYS A 323 -0.52 -8.18 -5.70
C LYS A 323 -1.11 -8.69 -7.01
N VAL A 324 -2.41 -8.50 -7.16
CA VAL A 324 -3.15 -8.75 -8.41
C VAL A 324 -3.67 -7.41 -8.92
N LEU A 325 -3.44 -7.13 -10.19
CA LEU A 325 -4.05 -6.01 -10.89
C LEU A 325 -5.35 -6.49 -11.55
N PHE A 326 -6.46 -5.83 -11.26
CA PHE A 326 -7.74 -6.14 -11.88
C PHE A 326 -8.06 -5.16 -13.02
N ASP A 327 -8.45 -5.71 -14.16
CA ASP A 327 -9.00 -4.97 -15.30
C ASP A 327 -10.54 -5.02 -15.24
N PRO A 328 -11.22 -3.87 -15.04
CA PRO A 328 -12.67 -3.81 -15.01
C PRO A 328 -13.36 -4.01 -16.39
N TRP A 329 -12.56 -4.05 -17.47
CA TRP A 329 -13.07 -4.08 -18.86
C TRP A 329 -12.87 -5.42 -19.57
N ALA A 330 -12.03 -6.32 -19.00
CA ALA A 330 -11.72 -7.62 -19.57
C ALA A 330 -12.81 -8.68 -19.33
#